data_64b2f5d842e4f5eab0de4c2aae3e0b09
#
_entry.id   64b2f5d842e4f5eab0de4c2aae3e0b09
#
_cell.length_a   1.000
_cell.length_b   1.000
_cell.length_c   1.000
_cell.angle_alpha   90.00
_cell.angle_beta   90.00
_cell.angle_gamma   90.00
#
_symmetry.space_group_name_H-M   'P 1'
#
loop_
_entity.id
_entity.type
_entity.pdbx_description
1 polymer ?
#
loop_
_entity_poly.entity_id
_entity_poly.type
_entity_poly.pdbx_seq_one_letter_code
_entity_poly.pdbx_strand_id
1 'polypeptide(L)'
;MRKLLMGLALFSMSMTAFAQEADPTLKYSVATNSFWSNWFIQVGGDYNIWYANQEHGRHLDNGGDYNFLSKQRRTFGASVAIGKWFTPGIGLRTKLQGFNSKKIGTVGVTSQHFWSLNEHIMFNLSNLFLGYNPNRVWNLTPFIGGGVARNMSVNRYVMQLSAGINSSWRLCRNLDIYAEAGWNRMEDDFDGFEGAALLNTHNGRGWEDKDNHLYAEVGLTFKLGKATWNKTPDVAAIKALSQSQIDALNSQLNDANAENDKLRKQLAEKPKTTVQTKSVKEFITTPISVFFNIGKINVALLKDLVNVRALAKYAIANKSNILVTGYADSSTGTPAINQRLSEQRANTVLEELVKMGVDRSKIRTAASGGVQILEYPDYDRRATVQIVD
;
A
#
# COMPACT_ATOMS: atom_id res chain seq x y z
N MET A 1 -1.90 36.52 -8.25
CA MET A 1 -2.91 35.83 -7.43
C MET A 1 -3.97 35.08 -8.24
N ARG A 2 -4.68 35.69 -9.22
CA ARG A 2 -5.71 34.96 -10.02
C ARG A 2 -5.20 33.72 -10.79
N LYS A 3 -3.98 33.75 -11.33
CA LYS A 3 -3.38 32.62 -12.07
C LYS A 3 -2.95 31.46 -11.16
N LEU A 4 -2.60 31.75 -9.90
CA LEU A 4 -2.25 30.73 -8.90
C LEU A 4 -3.52 30.00 -8.38
N LEU A 5 -4.61 30.75 -8.20
CA LEU A 5 -5.92 30.20 -7.82
C LEU A 5 -6.51 29.33 -8.93
N MET A 6 -6.32 29.69 -10.20
CA MET A 6 -6.72 28.84 -11.33
C MET A 6 -5.91 27.54 -11.41
N GLY A 7 -4.62 27.58 -11.12
CA GLY A 7 -3.77 26.37 -11.02
C GLY A 7 -4.20 25.44 -9.90
N LEU A 8 -4.55 25.99 -8.73
CA LEU A 8 -5.07 25.21 -7.61
C LEU A 8 -6.45 24.61 -7.88
N ALA A 9 -7.34 25.37 -8.56
CA ALA A 9 -8.68 24.90 -8.94
C ALA A 9 -8.63 23.81 -10.02
N LEU A 10 -7.72 23.90 -11.00
CA LEU A 10 -7.50 22.84 -11.99
C LEU A 10 -6.87 21.58 -11.36
N PHE A 11 -5.99 21.74 -10.35
CA PHE A 11 -5.43 20.63 -9.60
C PHE A 11 -6.49 19.94 -8.72
N SER A 12 -7.40 20.69 -8.12
CA SER A 12 -8.52 20.11 -7.34
C SER A 12 -9.57 19.42 -8.22
N MET A 13 -9.84 19.91 -9.44
CA MET A 13 -10.75 19.25 -10.38
C MET A 13 -10.18 17.95 -10.97
N SER A 14 -8.87 17.85 -11.14
CA SER A 14 -8.25 16.59 -11.59
C SER A 14 -8.22 15.49 -10.51
N MET A 15 -8.35 15.86 -9.23
CA MET A 15 -8.46 14.90 -8.13
C MET A 15 -9.84 14.25 -7.99
N THR A 16 -10.92 14.91 -8.43
CA THR A 16 -12.28 14.37 -8.33
C THR A 16 -12.63 13.35 -9.41
N ALA A 17 -11.85 13.26 -10.50
CA ALA A 17 -12.08 12.33 -11.60
C ALA A 17 -11.60 10.88 -11.33
N PHE A 18 -10.89 10.62 -10.20
CA PHE A 18 -10.38 9.30 -9.83
C PHE A 18 -10.99 8.71 -8.57
N ALA A 19 -12.09 9.28 -8.09
CA ALA A 19 -12.93 8.61 -7.09
C ALA A 19 -13.82 7.57 -7.78
N GLN A 20 -13.21 6.62 -8.47
CA GLN A 20 -13.86 5.36 -8.76
C GLN A 20 -14.06 4.69 -7.41
N GLU A 21 -15.30 4.45 -7.02
CA GLU A 21 -15.66 3.77 -5.78
C GLU A 21 -14.82 2.50 -5.69
N ALA A 22 -13.76 2.55 -4.88
CA ALA A 22 -12.88 1.41 -4.72
C ALA A 22 -13.69 0.33 -4.04
N ASP A 23 -13.87 -0.79 -4.70
CA ASP A 23 -14.45 -2.00 -4.13
C ASP A 23 -13.90 -2.18 -2.70
N PRO A 24 -14.73 -2.19 -1.66
CA PRO A 24 -14.28 -2.28 -0.28
C PRO A 24 -13.45 -3.55 0.00
N THR A 25 -13.56 -4.57 -0.86
CA THR A 25 -12.71 -5.76 -0.82
C THR A 25 -11.25 -5.47 -1.21
N LEU A 26 -10.97 -4.32 -1.85
CA LEU A 26 -9.64 -3.91 -2.32
C LEU A 26 -8.91 -2.97 -1.35
N LYS A 27 -9.48 -2.59 -0.23
CA LYS A 27 -8.75 -1.90 0.85
C LYS A 27 -7.84 -2.89 1.55
N TYR A 28 -6.65 -3.05 1.01
CA TYR A 28 -5.61 -3.87 1.66
C TYR A 28 -4.93 -3.06 2.75
N SER A 29 -4.90 -3.57 3.97
CA SER A 29 -3.89 -3.19 4.94
C SER A 29 -2.53 -3.73 4.47
N VAL A 30 -1.44 -3.03 4.81
CA VAL A 30 -0.09 -3.50 4.50
C VAL A 30 0.52 -4.12 5.74
N ALA A 31 1.04 -5.33 5.60
CA ALA A 31 1.78 -5.96 6.69
C ALA A 31 3.07 -5.19 6.98
N THR A 32 3.39 -5.02 8.26
CA THR A 32 4.68 -4.49 8.69
C THR A 32 5.79 -5.40 8.19
N ASN A 33 6.74 -4.82 7.47
CA ASN A 33 7.93 -5.55 7.05
C ASN A 33 8.92 -5.67 8.22
N SER A 34 9.91 -6.54 8.05
CA SER A 34 11.02 -6.68 9.01
C SER A 34 11.75 -5.34 9.18
N PHE A 35 12.46 -5.17 10.31
CA PHE A 35 13.26 -3.97 10.60
C PHE A 35 14.21 -3.61 9.45
N TRP A 36 14.82 -4.60 8.79
CA TRP A 36 15.78 -4.41 7.71
C TRP A 36 15.16 -4.11 6.34
N SER A 37 13.85 -4.11 6.23
CA SER A 37 13.13 -3.78 4.99
C SER A 37 12.91 -2.28 4.84
N ASN A 38 12.76 -1.84 3.58
CA ASN A 38 12.37 -0.48 3.19
C ASN A 38 13.36 0.62 3.60
N TRP A 39 14.63 0.29 3.77
CA TRP A 39 15.70 1.26 3.86
C TRP A 39 16.07 1.78 2.47
N PHE A 40 16.57 2.98 2.43
CA PHE A 40 17.10 3.58 1.20
C PHE A 40 18.28 4.50 1.50
N ILE A 41 19.13 4.68 0.50
CA ILE A 41 20.21 5.67 0.47
C ILE A 41 19.95 6.60 -0.71
N GLN A 42 20.12 7.88 -0.50
CA GLN A 42 20.05 8.91 -1.54
C GLN A 42 21.41 9.58 -1.70
N VAL A 43 21.77 9.87 -2.95
CA VAL A 43 22.96 10.68 -3.29
C VAL A 43 22.52 11.68 -4.35
N GLY A 44 22.78 12.94 -4.11
CA GLY A 44 22.34 14.01 -5.00
C GLY A 44 23.36 15.15 -5.12
N GLY A 45 23.21 15.91 -6.19
CA GLY A 45 23.84 17.21 -6.37
C GLY A 45 22.80 18.30 -6.24
N ASP A 46 23.12 19.34 -5.52
CA ASP A 46 22.22 20.43 -5.24
C ASP A 46 22.73 21.78 -5.78
N TYR A 47 21.77 22.58 -6.17
CA TYR A 47 21.93 23.97 -6.54
C TYR A 47 21.30 24.82 -5.44
N ASN A 48 22.13 25.66 -4.81
CA ASN A 48 21.79 26.35 -3.58
C ASN A 48 21.68 27.86 -3.80
N ILE A 49 20.71 28.47 -3.14
CA ILE A 49 20.53 29.92 -3.08
C ILE A 49 20.50 30.31 -1.60
N TRP A 50 21.41 31.18 -1.24
CA TRP A 50 21.54 31.67 0.14
C TRP A 50 20.97 33.06 0.26
N TYR A 51 20.28 33.34 1.35
CA TYR A 51 19.66 34.60 1.65
C TYR A 51 19.66 34.85 3.16
N ALA A 52 20.52 35.78 3.60
CA ALA A 52 20.61 36.16 4.99
C ALA A 52 19.65 37.33 5.30
N ASN A 53 19.19 37.44 6.53
CA ASN A 53 18.19 38.44 6.93
C ASN A 53 18.80 39.86 6.84
N GLN A 54 20.04 40.02 7.24
CA GLN A 54 20.77 41.34 7.16
C GLN A 54 20.99 41.84 5.76
N GLU A 55 20.68 41.07 4.73
CA GLU A 55 20.76 41.52 3.33
C GLU A 55 19.51 42.29 2.88
N HIS A 56 18.45 42.29 3.68
CA HIS A 56 17.24 43.07 3.40
C HIS A 56 17.54 44.57 3.32
N GLY A 57 17.19 45.17 2.17
CA GLY A 57 17.33 46.61 1.95
C GLY A 57 18.75 47.10 1.81
N ARG A 58 19.76 46.24 1.77
CA ARG A 58 21.12 46.65 1.49
C ARG A 58 21.33 46.80 -0.02
N HIS A 59 21.67 48.03 -0.41
CA HIS A 59 22.25 48.32 -1.71
C HIS A 59 23.78 48.26 -1.57
N LEU A 60 24.43 47.53 -2.45
CA LEU A 60 25.89 47.59 -2.53
C LEU A 60 26.33 48.97 -3.06
N ASP A 61 27.43 49.51 -2.53
CA ASP A 61 28.02 50.77 -2.96
C ASP A 61 28.30 50.83 -4.48
N ASN A 62 28.31 49.69 -5.17
CA ASN A 62 28.49 49.56 -6.60
C ASN A 62 27.19 49.53 -7.43
N GLY A 63 26.03 49.84 -6.84
CA GLY A 63 24.75 49.93 -7.53
C GLY A 63 24.13 48.62 -8.01
N GLY A 64 24.60 47.47 -7.51
CA GLY A 64 24.06 46.16 -7.84
C GLY A 64 22.96 45.72 -6.90
N ASP A 65 21.73 45.57 -7.39
CA ASP A 65 20.68 44.90 -6.68
C ASP A 65 20.95 43.40 -6.67
N TYR A 66 21.17 42.79 -5.48
CA TYR A 66 21.23 41.35 -5.34
C TYR A 66 19.82 40.74 -5.27
N ASN A 67 19.21 40.65 -6.41
CA ASN A 67 17.93 39.93 -6.53
C ASN A 67 18.02 38.52 -5.97
N PHE A 68 16.90 37.98 -5.52
CA PHE A 68 16.76 36.64 -4.98
C PHE A 68 17.40 35.54 -5.86
N LEU A 69 17.33 35.69 -7.19
CA LEU A 69 17.91 34.76 -8.17
C LEU A 69 19.26 35.24 -8.74
N SER A 70 19.96 36.19 -8.10
CA SER A 70 21.22 36.70 -8.63
C SER A 70 22.31 35.63 -8.66
N LYS A 71 23.23 35.76 -9.62
CA LYS A 71 24.35 34.81 -9.78
C LYS A 71 25.26 34.77 -8.53
N GLN A 72 25.33 35.86 -7.79
CA GLN A 72 26.16 36.01 -6.60
C GLN A 72 25.67 35.13 -5.42
N ARG A 73 24.39 34.72 -5.40
CA ARG A 73 23.81 33.88 -4.34
C ARG A 73 23.95 32.38 -4.58
N ARG A 74 24.29 32.03 -5.82
CA ARG A 74 24.25 30.64 -6.28
C ARG A 74 25.49 29.89 -5.85
N THR A 75 25.27 28.66 -5.33
CA THR A 75 26.34 27.71 -5.04
C THR A 75 25.93 26.33 -5.47
N PHE A 76 26.89 25.44 -5.55
CA PHE A 76 26.66 24.02 -5.78
C PHE A 76 27.09 23.23 -4.55
N GLY A 77 26.41 22.13 -4.30
CA GLY A 77 26.67 21.24 -3.22
C GLY A 77 26.38 19.79 -3.59
N ALA A 78 26.51 18.94 -2.61
CA ALA A 78 26.14 17.56 -2.70
C ALA A 78 25.44 17.12 -1.41
N SER A 79 24.63 16.06 -1.53
CA SER A 79 23.94 15.48 -0.41
C SER A 79 24.05 13.97 -0.38
N VAL A 80 24.03 13.43 0.81
CA VAL A 80 23.84 12.01 1.06
C VAL A 80 22.78 11.86 2.13
N ALA A 81 21.87 10.92 1.92
CA ALA A 81 20.86 10.64 2.93
C ALA A 81 20.66 9.14 3.11
N ILE A 82 20.29 8.76 4.33
CA ILE A 82 19.79 7.44 4.65
C ILE A 82 18.40 7.57 5.24
N GLY A 83 17.49 6.71 4.83
CA GLY A 83 16.13 6.75 5.35
C GLY A 83 15.46 5.40 5.34
N LYS A 84 14.31 5.37 5.99
CA LYS A 84 13.47 4.18 6.10
C LYS A 84 12.01 4.56 5.97
N TRP A 85 11.30 3.79 5.18
CA TRP A 85 9.84 3.82 5.16
C TRP A 85 9.29 2.88 6.23
N PHE A 86 8.51 3.41 7.18
CA PHE A 86 7.83 2.63 8.24
C PHE A 86 6.45 2.14 7.76
N THR A 87 5.82 2.93 6.93
CA THR A 87 4.60 2.58 6.20
C THR A 87 4.78 2.97 4.72
N PRO A 88 3.92 2.54 3.80
CA PRO A 88 3.99 3.02 2.42
C PRO A 88 3.89 4.54 2.28
N GLY A 89 3.26 5.19 3.25
CA GLY A 89 2.99 6.63 3.23
C GLY A 89 3.88 7.47 4.13
N ILE A 90 4.56 6.88 5.12
CA ILE A 90 5.33 7.64 6.13
C ILE A 90 6.74 7.05 6.27
N GLY A 91 7.74 7.90 6.18
CA GLY A 91 9.15 7.55 6.34
C GLY A 91 9.91 8.59 7.13
N LEU A 92 11.10 8.21 7.58
CA LEU A 92 12.10 9.10 8.15
C LEU A 92 13.36 9.09 7.28
N ARG A 93 14.04 10.22 7.24
CA ARG A 93 15.27 10.39 6.47
C ARG A 93 16.23 11.33 7.20
N THR A 94 17.44 10.84 7.45
CA THR A 94 18.57 11.65 7.88
C THR A 94 19.34 12.09 6.65
N LYS A 95 19.46 13.39 6.40
CA LYS A 95 20.12 13.97 5.24
C LYS A 95 21.31 14.84 5.67
N LEU A 96 22.47 14.52 5.16
CA LEU A 96 23.68 15.33 5.23
C LEU A 96 23.84 16.08 3.89
N GLN A 97 23.96 17.38 3.95
CA GLN A 97 24.10 18.25 2.77
C GLN A 97 25.21 19.25 3.04
N GLY A 98 25.97 19.60 2.02
CA GLY A 98 27.04 20.57 2.21
C GLY A 98 27.76 20.97 0.94
N PHE A 99 28.67 21.82 1.11
CA PHE A 99 29.82 22.31 0.37
C PHE A 99 29.99 23.82 0.51
N ASN A 100 29.29 24.62 -0.30
CA ASN A 100 29.52 26.07 -0.39
C ASN A 100 28.24 26.83 -0.07
N SER A 101 28.37 27.86 0.74
CA SER A 101 27.40 28.94 0.94
C SER A 101 27.98 30.27 0.50
N LYS A 102 27.14 31.28 0.39
CA LYS A 102 27.53 32.66 0.02
C LYS A 102 27.09 33.59 1.12
N LYS A 103 28.04 34.45 1.55
CA LYS A 103 27.77 35.64 2.39
C LYS A 103 27.86 36.86 1.54
N ILE A 104 26.81 37.68 1.53
CA ILE A 104 26.81 39.00 0.87
C ILE A 104 27.06 40.04 1.93
N GLY A 105 28.25 40.58 1.93
CA GLY A 105 28.65 41.68 2.84
C GLY A 105 28.61 43.04 2.13
N THR A 106 28.89 44.12 2.88
CA THR A 106 28.99 45.50 2.34
C THR A 106 30.10 45.67 1.32
N VAL A 107 31.16 44.87 1.44
CA VAL A 107 32.36 44.97 0.60
C VAL A 107 32.35 44.00 -0.58
N GLY A 108 31.42 43.05 -0.60
CA GLY A 108 31.33 42.06 -1.67
C GLY A 108 30.79 40.68 -1.20
N VAL A 109 30.97 39.70 -2.07
CA VAL A 109 30.48 38.32 -1.85
C VAL A 109 31.62 37.42 -1.43
N THR A 110 31.48 36.75 -0.30
CA THR A 110 32.47 35.80 0.21
C THR A 110 31.87 34.37 0.17
N SER A 111 32.65 33.43 -0.34
CA SER A 111 32.29 32.00 -0.28
C SER A 111 32.68 31.44 1.07
N GLN A 112 31.78 30.61 1.65
CA GLN A 112 31.96 29.91 2.92
C GLN A 112 31.70 28.44 2.68
N HIS A 113 32.25 27.60 3.58
CA HIS A 113 32.02 26.15 3.55
C HIS A 113 31.08 25.76 4.68
N PHE A 114 30.16 24.85 4.38
CA PHE A 114 29.19 24.38 5.36
C PHE A 114 28.89 22.90 5.21
N TRP A 115 28.34 22.34 6.27
CA TRP A 115 27.55 21.13 6.23
C TRP A 115 26.28 21.32 7.08
N SER A 116 25.23 20.59 6.71
CA SER A 116 23.98 20.53 7.49
C SER A 116 23.50 19.09 7.60
N LEU A 117 23.02 18.74 8.76
CA LEU A 117 22.43 17.43 9.07
C LEU A 117 20.98 17.65 9.50
N ASN A 118 20.05 17.11 8.73
CA ASN A 118 18.62 17.22 8.94
C ASN A 118 17.99 15.85 9.15
N GLU A 119 17.03 15.79 10.06
CA GLU A 119 16.08 14.69 10.18
C GLU A 119 14.75 15.11 9.57
N HIS A 120 14.22 14.33 8.62
CA HIS A 120 12.99 14.63 7.91
C HIS A 120 11.94 13.56 8.13
N ILE A 121 10.73 13.97 8.45
CA ILE A 121 9.52 13.14 8.31
C ILE A 121 9.03 13.30 6.87
N MET A 122 8.87 12.19 6.18
CA MET A 122 8.49 12.15 4.77
C MET A 122 7.07 11.59 4.62
N PHE A 123 6.26 12.22 3.77
CA PHE A 123 4.88 11.81 3.49
C PHE A 123 4.72 11.46 2.01
N ASN A 124 4.65 10.19 1.65
CA ASN A 124 4.38 9.79 0.27
C ASN A 124 2.90 9.98 -0.06
N LEU A 125 2.55 11.16 -0.59
CA LEU A 125 1.17 11.52 -0.93
C LEU A 125 0.57 10.57 -1.98
N SER A 126 1.39 10.11 -2.92
CA SER A 126 0.94 9.16 -3.94
C SER A 126 0.42 7.86 -3.31
N ASN A 127 1.07 7.36 -2.26
CA ASN A 127 0.62 6.17 -1.55
C ASN A 127 -0.49 6.46 -0.52
N LEU A 128 -0.49 7.65 0.09
CA LEU A 128 -1.52 8.03 1.08
C LEU A 128 -2.89 8.22 0.44
N PHE A 129 -2.95 8.89 -0.73
CA PHE A 129 -4.22 9.21 -1.39
C PHE A 129 -4.66 8.17 -2.40
N LEU A 130 -3.72 7.54 -3.13
CA LEU A 130 -4.03 6.59 -4.21
C LEU A 130 -3.80 5.12 -3.78
N GLY A 131 -3.54 4.88 -2.50
CA GLY A 131 -3.21 3.56 -1.98
C GLY A 131 -1.83 3.05 -2.41
N TYR A 132 -1.35 2.00 -1.77
CA TYR A 132 -0.06 1.40 -2.09
C TYR A 132 -0.11 0.60 -3.39
N ASN A 133 0.74 0.96 -4.34
CA ASN A 133 0.94 0.22 -5.58
C ASN A 133 2.44 -0.07 -5.78
N PRO A 134 2.88 -1.35 -5.75
CA PRO A 134 4.28 -1.72 -5.94
C PRO A 134 4.82 -1.40 -7.34
N ASN A 135 3.95 -1.19 -8.32
CA ASN A 135 4.33 -0.88 -9.71
C ASN A 135 4.25 0.61 -10.05
N ARG A 136 3.94 1.47 -9.07
CA ARG A 136 3.87 2.90 -9.30
C ARG A 136 5.24 3.45 -9.74
N VAL A 137 5.24 4.19 -10.86
CA VAL A 137 6.45 4.78 -11.42
C VAL A 137 6.78 6.11 -10.76
N TRP A 138 5.79 6.94 -10.48
CA TRP A 138 5.97 8.28 -9.93
C TRP A 138 5.42 8.43 -8.53
N ASN A 139 6.19 9.05 -7.63
CA ASN A 139 5.78 9.38 -6.28
C ASN A 139 6.09 10.85 -5.96
N LEU A 140 5.18 11.47 -5.23
CA LEU A 140 5.32 12.82 -4.69
C LEU A 140 5.37 12.73 -3.16
N THR A 141 6.45 13.29 -2.60
CA THR A 141 6.78 13.12 -1.18
C THR A 141 7.20 14.45 -0.57
N PRO A 142 6.29 15.27 -0.03
CA PRO A 142 6.66 16.36 0.83
C PRO A 142 7.34 15.85 2.10
N PHE A 143 8.18 16.70 2.66
CA PHE A 143 8.86 16.44 3.93
C PHE A 143 8.96 17.70 4.77
N ILE A 144 9.06 17.48 6.07
CA ILE A 144 9.32 18.52 7.07
C ILE A 144 10.27 17.94 8.12
N GLY A 145 11.08 18.80 8.68
CA GLY A 145 12.02 18.38 9.71
C GLY A 145 12.84 19.51 10.28
N GLY A 146 13.94 19.14 10.86
CA GLY A 146 14.89 20.09 11.40
C GLY A 146 16.23 19.44 11.66
N GLY A 147 17.19 20.23 12.08
CA GLY A 147 18.53 19.73 12.31
C GLY A 147 19.50 20.82 12.70
N VAL A 148 20.76 20.53 12.43
CA VAL A 148 21.88 21.44 12.75
C VAL A 148 22.68 21.70 11.49
N ALA A 149 23.18 22.93 11.37
CA ALA A 149 24.12 23.28 10.34
C ALA A 149 25.39 23.86 10.97
N ARG A 150 26.52 23.65 10.32
CA ARG A 150 27.79 24.24 10.71
C ARG A 150 28.39 24.97 9.55
N ASN A 151 28.67 26.25 9.75
CA ASN A 151 29.54 27.01 8.88
C ASN A 151 31.00 26.80 9.35
N MET A 152 31.79 26.14 8.50
CA MET A 152 33.17 25.80 8.82
C MET A 152 34.13 26.98 8.69
N SER A 153 33.77 27.96 7.86
CA SER A 153 34.62 29.15 7.60
C SER A 153 34.66 30.09 8.80
N VAL A 154 33.53 30.20 9.53
CA VAL A 154 33.43 31.07 10.71
C VAL A 154 33.23 30.27 12.01
N ASN A 155 33.26 28.96 11.91
CA ASN A 155 33.10 28.00 13.04
C ASN A 155 31.83 28.24 13.88
N ARG A 156 30.69 28.39 13.22
CA ARG A 156 29.38 28.61 13.86
C ARG A 156 28.49 27.39 13.67
N TYR A 157 27.77 27.04 14.71
CA TYR A 157 26.71 26.03 14.71
C TYR A 157 25.38 26.70 14.88
N VAL A 158 24.40 26.31 14.08
CA VAL A 158 23.05 26.86 14.11
C VAL A 158 22.04 25.73 14.07
N MET A 159 20.89 25.96 14.65
CA MET A 159 19.71 25.11 14.46
C MET A 159 18.96 25.53 13.20
N GLN A 160 18.28 24.56 12.58
CA GLN A 160 17.50 24.85 11.38
C GLN A 160 16.19 24.05 11.35
N LEU A 161 15.19 24.65 10.71
CA LEU A 161 13.97 23.97 10.26
C LEU A 161 14.11 23.73 8.76
N SER A 162 13.63 22.58 8.33
CA SER A 162 13.70 22.13 6.95
C SER A 162 12.34 21.69 6.46
N ALA A 163 11.96 22.10 5.24
CA ALA A 163 10.76 21.64 4.57
C ALA A 163 10.98 21.60 3.07
N GLY A 164 10.27 20.74 2.37
CA GLY A 164 10.39 20.65 0.92
C GLY A 164 9.51 19.56 0.32
N ILE A 165 9.78 19.32 -0.95
CA ILE A 165 9.04 18.35 -1.74
C ILE A 165 10.02 17.56 -2.61
N ASN A 166 9.88 16.25 -2.57
CA ASN A 166 10.64 15.30 -3.38
C ASN A 166 9.69 14.65 -4.40
N SER A 167 10.09 14.66 -5.65
CA SER A 167 9.44 13.96 -6.74
C SER A 167 10.36 12.87 -7.24
N SER A 168 9.92 11.61 -7.22
CA SER A 168 10.76 10.47 -7.59
C SER A 168 10.13 9.61 -8.66
N TRP A 169 10.96 9.13 -9.59
CA TRP A 169 10.58 8.27 -10.70
C TRP A 169 11.38 6.98 -10.65
N ARG A 170 10.68 5.86 -10.68
CA ARG A 170 11.29 4.53 -10.68
C ARG A 170 11.97 4.24 -11.99
N LEU A 171 13.27 3.96 -11.96
CA LEU A 171 14.04 3.46 -13.08
C LEU A 171 14.03 1.92 -13.14
N CYS A 172 14.22 1.29 -11.98
CA CYS A 172 14.13 -0.16 -11.83
C CYS A 172 13.65 -0.53 -10.42
N ARG A 173 13.69 -1.82 -10.08
CA ARG A 173 13.19 -2.32 -8.78
C ARG A 173 13.87 -1.64 -7.58
N ASN A 174 15.18 -1.40 -7.67
CA ASN A 174 15.99 -0.93 -6.55
C ASN A 174 16.53 0.49 -6.73
N LEU A 175 16.20 1.17 -7.84
CA LEU A 175 16.74 2.47 -8.19
C LEU A 175 15.64 3.43 -8.65
N ASP A 176 15.57 4.59 -8.01
CA ASP A 176 14.76 5.71 -8.47
C ASP A 176 15.67 6.91 -8.76
N ILE A 177 15.32 7.74 -9.76
CA ILE A 177 15.82 9.09 -9.89
C ILE A 177 14.87 10.03 -9.15
N TYR A 178 15.39 11.09 -8.55
CA TYR A 178 14.54 12.09 -7.91
C TYR A 178 14.96 13.51 -8.23
N ALA A 179 14.00 14.42 -8.14
CA ALA A 179 14.19 15.86 -8.07
C ALA A 179 13.55 16.35 -6.77
N GLU A 180 14.26 17.21 -6.06
CA GLU A 180 13.83 17.74 -4.77
C GLU A 180 13.99 19.27 -4.76
N ALA A 181 13.02 19.95 -4.20
CA ALA A 181 13.11 21.36 -3.87
C ALA A 181 12.88 21.52 -2.37
N GLY A 182 13.76 22.21 -1.69
CA GLY A 182 13.67 22.37 -0.26
C GLY A 182 14.12 23.76 0.21
N TRP A 183 13.70 24.06 1.41
CA TRP A 183 13.98 25.28 2.13
C TRP A 183 14.41 24.96 3.55
N ASN A 184 15.56 25.45 3.94
CA ASN A 184 16.07 25.40 5.29
C ASN A 184 16.05 26.83 5.85
N ARG A 185 15.43 26.98 7.00
CA ARG A 185 15.42 28.24 7.75
C ARG A 185 16.32 28.07 8.97
N MET A 186 17.38 28.85 9.02
CA MET A 186 18.45 28.77 10.00
C MET A 186 18.38 29.94 11.00
N GLU A 187 19.04 29.78 12.14
CA GLU A 187 19.30 30.88 13.06
C GLU A 187 20.18 31.95 12.39
N ASP A 188 20.10 33.18 12.88
CA ASP A 188 20.67 34.39 12.27
C ASP A 188 22.20 34.41 12.11
N ASP A 189 22.93 33.69 12.92
CA ASP A 189 24.38 33.77 12.96
C ASP A 189 25.12 32.75 12.06
N PHE A 190 24.40 32.09 11.15
CA PHE A 190 25.02 31.09 10.26
C PHE A 190 26.15 31.67 9.39
N ASP A 191 25.97 32.84 8.85
CA ASP A 191 26.96 33.49 7.98
C ASP A 191 28.09 34.16 8.77
N GLY A 192 28.03 34.18 10.11
CA GLY A 192 29.00 34.80 11.00
C GLY A 192 28.90 36.34 11.03
N PHE A 193 27.76 36.90 10.64
CA PHE A 193 27.51 38.32 10.75
C PHE A 193 26.96 38.66 12.14
N GLU A 194 27.78 39.27 12.96
CA GLU A 194 27.33 39.79 14.29
C GLU A 194 26.69 41.17 14.12
N GLY A 195 25.62 41.26 13.31
CA GLY A 195 24.94 42.52 13.03
C GLY A 195 24.32 43.18 14.26
N ALA A 196 24.01 42.38 15.26
CA ALA A 196 23.48 42.84 16.54
C ALA A 196 24.54 43.38 17.52
N ALA A 197 25.80 43.01 17.37
CA ALA A 197 26.89 43.47 18.25
C ALA A 197 27.12 44.98 18.20
N LEU A 198 26.77 45.66 17.10
CA LEU A 198 26.86 47.07 16.96
C LEU A 198 25.70 47.87 17.58
N LEU A 199 24.59 47.24 17.89
CA LEU A 199 23.38 47.89 18.39
C LEU A 199 22.89 47.41 19.77
N ASN A 200 23.65 46.61 20.48
CA ASN A 200 23.38 46.17 21.88
C ASN A 200 22.00 45.56 22.15
N THR A 201 21.29 45.02 21.20
CA THR A 201 19.90 44.64 21.38
C THR A 201 19.54 43.16 21.20
N HIS A 202 20.39 42.32 20.58
CA HIS A 202 20.07 40.90 20.44
C HIS A 202 21.31 40.02 20.49
N ASN A 203 21.23 38.91 21.22
CA ASN A 203 22.31 37.94 21.43
C ASN A 203 22.54 36.98 20.20
N GLY A 204 22.14 37.36 19.00
CA GLY A 204 22.38 36.57 17.77
C GLY A 204 21.81 35.14 17.78
N ARG A 205 21.08 34.73 18.81
CA ARG A 205 20.42 33.44 18.92
C ARG A 205 18.92 33.60 18.94
N GLY A 206 18.23 32.88 18.10
CA GLY A 206 16.77 32.88 18.05
C GLY A 206 16.21 32.89 16.65
N TRP A 207 14.90 32.94 16.57
CA TRP A 207 14.17 32.85 15.30
C TRP A 207 13.68 34.21 14.79
N GLU A 208 14.03 35.29 15.37
CA GLU A 208 13.59 36.65 14.98
C GLU A 208 14.29 37.08 13.68
N ASP A 209 15.60 36.95 13.61
CA ASP A 209 16.41 37.16 12.43
C ASP A 209 16.87 35.81 11.87
N LYS A 210 16.69 35.55 10.60
CA LYS A 210 16.80 34.17 10.09
C LYS A 210 17.45 34.12 8.72
N ASP A 211 18.46 33.26 8.62
CA ASP A 211 19.05 32.91 7.35
C ASP A 211 18.21 31.87 6.62
N ASN A 212 18.14 32.01 5.30
CA ASN A 212 17.39 31.14 4.44
C ASN A 212 18.30 30.47 3.41
N HIS A 213 18.12 29.18 3.28
CA HIS A 213 18.77 28.36 2.29
C HIS A 213 17.71 27.63 1.46
N LEU A 214 17.59 28.01 0.19
CA LEU A 214 16.77 27.28 -0.76
C LEU A 214 17.66 26.43 -1.64
N TYR A 215 17.19 25.23 -1.97
CA TYR A 215 17.92 24.35 -2.85
C TYR A 215 17.00 23.61 -3.82
N ALA A 216 17.56 23.31 -4.98
CA ALA A 216 17.02 22.35 -5.93
C ALA A 216 18.06 21.23 -6.12
N GLU A 217 17.64 20.01 -5.99
CA GLU A 217 18.52 18.83 -5.98
C GLU A 217 18.03 17.80 -6.97
N VAL A 218 18.97 17.15 -7.65
CA VAL A 218 18.69 15.97 -8.47
C VAL A 218 19.64 14.85 -8.04
N GLY A 219 19.11 13.64 -7.94
CA GLY A 219 19.90 12.52 -7.45
C GLY A 219 19.28 11.17 -7.70
N LEU A 220 19.91 10.17 -7.09
CA LEU A 220 19.52 8.78 -7.16
C LEU A 220 19.15 8.24 -5.77
N THR A 221 18.12 7.43 -5.73
CA THR A 221 17.68 6.70 -4.53
C THR A 221 17.91 5.21 -4.73
N PHE A 222 18.77 4.63 -3.92
CA PHE A 222 19.06 3.20 -3.88
C PHE A 222 18.23 2.56 -2.78
N LYS A 223 17.32 1.65 -3.14
CA LYS A 223 16.48 0.91 -2.19
C LYS A 223 17.23 -0.33 -1.71
N LEU A 224 17.30 -0.49 -0.41
CA LEU A 224 18.03 -1.58 0.24
C LEU A 224 17.07 -2.71 0.66
N GLY A 225 17.48 -3.93 0.43
CA GLY A 225 16.73 -5.11 0.84
C GLY A 225 15.34 -5.22 0.17
N LYS A 226 14.35 -5.66 0.95
CA LYS A 226 12.96 -5.75 0.48
C LYS A 226 12.32 -4.37 0.52
N ALA A 227 12.13 -3.77 -0.64
CA ALA A 227 11.57 -2.42 -0.80
C ALA A 227 10.05 -2.43 -1.14
N THR A 228 9.38 -3.55 -0.95
CA THR A 228 7.95 -3.72 -1.23
C THR A 228 7.22 -4.20 0.01
N TRP A 229 5.96 -3.82 0.12
CA TRP A 229 5.06 -4.20 1.22
C TRP A 229 4.18 -5.38 0.77
N ASN A 230 3.90 -6.29 1.69
CA ASN A 230 2.90 -7.33 1.45
C ASN A 230 1.51 -6.72 1.65
N LYS A 231 0.64 -6.91 0.68
CA LYS A 231 -0.78 -6.58 0.85
C LYS A 231 -1.40 -7.68 1.69
N THR A 232 -2.05 -7.31 2.79
CA THR A 232 -2.90 -8.19 3.57
C THR A 232 -4.34 -7.74 3.41
N PRO A 233 -5.30 -8.65 3.28
CA PRO A 233 -6.71 -8.28 3.23
C PRO A 233 -7.09 -7.49 4.50
N ASP A 234 -7.86 -6.43 4.33
CA ASP A 234 -8.43 -5.71 5.47
C ASP A 234 -9.50 -6.58 6.13
N VAL A 235 -9.16 -7.19 7.25
CA VAL A 235 -10.04 -8.09 7.98
C VAL A 235 -11.33 -7.37 8.42
N ALA A 236 -11.25 -6.08 8.73
CA ALA A 236 -12.43 -5.30 9.11
C ALA A 236 -13.37 -5.08 7.91
N ALA A 237 -12.83 -4.77 6.74
CA ALA A 237 -13.62 -4.61 5.51
C ALA A 237 -14.24 -5.95 5.06
N ILE A 238 -13.49 -7.05 5.14
CA ILE A 238 -14.02 -8.40 4.83
C ILE A 238 -15.13 -8.78 5.81
N LYS A 239 -14.95 -8.49 7.10
CA LYS A 239 -15.96 -8.77 8.11
C LYS A 239 -17.24 -7.95 7.90
N ALA A 240 -17.10 -6.67 7.55
CA ALA A 240 -18.23 -5.79 7.24
C ALA A 240 -18.99 -6.27 5.97
N LEU A 241 -18.26 -6.66 4.92
CA LEU A 241 -18.86 -7.21 3.71
C LEU A 241 -19.58 -8.54 3.99
N SER A 242 -18.94 -9.44 4.75
CA SER A 242 -19.53 -10.72 5.15
C SER A 242 -20.80 -10.50 5.99
N GLN A 243 -20.80 -9.53 6.91
CA GLN A 243 -21.99 -9.20 7.69
C GLN A 243 -23.11 -8.66 6.81
N SER A 244 -22.81 -7.76 5.88
CA SER A 244 -23.80 -7.24 4.92
C SER A 244 -24.41 -8.35 4.05
N GLN A 245 -23.59 -9.33 3.63
CA GLN A 245 -24.09 -10.50 2.90
C GLN A 245 -25.00 -11.39 3.76
N ILE A 246 -24.64 -11.59 5.02
CA ILE A 246 -25.44 -12.33 5.99
C ILE A 246 -26.80 -11.63 6.19
N ASP A 247 -26.79 -10.32 6.37
CA ASP A 247 -28.01 -9.52 6.57
C ASP A 247 -28.92 -9.58 5.33
N ALA A 248 -28.34 -9.49 4.13
CA ALA A 248 -29.07 -9.62 2.86
C ALA A 248 -29.68 -11.03 2.71
N LEU A 249 -28.91 -12.08 3.04
CA LEU A 249 -29.42 -13.47 3.00
C LEU A 249 -30.52 -13.73 4.04
N ASN A 250 -30.39 -13.15 5.23
CA ASN A 250 -31.43 -13.24 6.26
C ASN A 250 -32.71 -12.53 5.82
N SER A 251 -32.60 -11.38 5.13
CA SER A 251 -33.76 -10.70 4.54
C SER A 251 -34.45 -11.60 3.50
N GLN A 252 -33.68 -12.17 2.56
CA GLN A 252 -34.22 -13.08 1.55
C GLN A 252 -34.87 -14.33 2.16
N LEU A 253 -34.27 -14.86 3.24
CA LEU A 253 -34.82 -16.00 3.97
C LEU A 253 -36.16 -15.65 4.63
N ASN A 254 -36.26 -14.47 5.24
CA ASN A 254 -37.49 -13.99 5.83
C ASN A 254 -38.60 -13.80 4.78
N ASP A 255 -38.23 -13.22 3.63
CA ASP A 255 -39.18 -13.03 2.51
C ASP A 255 -39.66 -14.39 1.95
N ALA A 256 -38.75 -15.33 1.76
CA ALA A 256 -39.07 -16.69 1.32
C ALA A 256 -39.95 -17.44 2.33
N ASN A 257 -39.70 -17.27 3.63
CA ASN A 257 -40.53 -17.86 4.69
C ASN A 257 -41.95 -17.26 4.69
N ALA A 258 -42.04 -15.93 4.54
CA ALA A 258 -43.35 -15.26 4.46
C ALA A 258 -44.14 -15.71 3.22
N GLU A 259 -43.45 -15.89 2.08
CA GLU A 259 -44.08 -16.44 0.88
C GLU A 259 -44.51 -17.88 1.05
N ASN A 260 -43.70 -18.73 1.68
CA ASN A 260 -44.05 -20.10 2.02
C ASN A 260 -45.29 -20.16 2.92
N ASP A 261 -45.36 -19.31 3.93
CA ASP A 261 -46.51 -19.25 4.82
C ASP A 261 -47.77 -18.81 4.08
N LYS A 262 -47.64 -17.85 3.14
CA LYS A 262 -48.73 -17.44 2.27
C LYS A 262 -49.21 -18.58 1.36
N LEU A 263 -48.26 -19.31 0.75
CA LEU A 263 -48.56 -20.42 -0.14
C LEU A 263 -49.21 -21.60 0.66
N ARG A 264 -48.76 -21.86 1.88
CA ARG A 264 -49.35 -22.86 2.76
C ARG A 264 -50.79 -22.55 3.16
N LYS A 265 -51.10 -21.26 3.44
CA LYS A 265 -52.45 -20.80 3.69
C LYS A 265 -53.33 -20.96 2.44
N GLN A 266 -52.86 -20.59 1.26
CA GLN A 266 -53.56 -20.78 0.01
C GLN A 266 -53.78 -22.27 -0.34
N LEU A 267 -52.86 -23.17 0.02
CA LEU A 267 -52.99 -24.60 -0.15
C LEU A 267 -54.04 -25.18 0.82
N ALA A 268 -54.11 -24.64 2.03
CA ALA A 268 -55.09 -25.08 3.04
C ALA A 268 -56.54 -24.64 2.70
N GLU A 269 -56.69 -23.54 1.95
CA GLU A 269 -57.99 -23.02 1.49
C GLU A 269 -58.52 -23.69 0.21
N LYS A 270 -57.70 -24.51 -0.48
CA LYS A 270 -58.18 -25.27 -1.64
C LYS A 270 -58.84 -26.57 -1.25
N PRO A 271 -60.01 -26.89 -1.86
CA PRO A 271 -60.64 -28.17 -1.60
C PRO A 271 -59.75 -29.34 -2.01
N LYS A 272 -59.71 -30.38 -1.15
CA LYS A 272 -58.86 -31.59 -1.35
C LYS A 272 -59.25 -32.31 -2.64
N THR A 273 -58.57 -31.97 -3.72
CA THR A 273 -58.54 -32.81 -4.90
C THR A 273 -57.34 -33.78 -4.71
N THR A 274 -57.65 -35.06 -4.69
CA THR A 274 -56.64 -36.11 -4.56
C THR A 274 -55.73 -36.12 -5.80
N VAL A 275 -54.65 -35.36 -5.75
CA VAL A 275 -53.60 -35.42 -6.74
C VAL A 275 -52.53 -36.34 -6.23
N GLN A 276 -52.27 -37.42 -6.95
CA GLN A 276 -51.11 -38.28 -6.70
C GLN A 276 -49.85 -37.41 -6.79
N THR A 277 -49.23 -37.18 -5.66
CA THR A 277 -47.98 -36.43 -5.55
C THR A 277 -46.84 -37.30 -6.11
N LYS A 278 -46.50 -37.09 -7.39
CA LYS A 278 -45.15 -37.43 -7.85
C LYS A 278 -44.19 -36.49 -7.09
N SER A 279 -43.47 -37.03 -6.13
CA SER A 279 -42.37 -36.30 -5.48
C SER A 279 -41.33 -35.93 -6.53
N VAL A 280 -41.30 -34.68 -6.95
CA VAL A 280 -40.19 -34.15 -7.69
C VAL A 280 -39.04 -34.04 -6.68
N LYS A 281 -38.10 -34.98 -6.76
CA LYS A 281 -36.83 -34.87 -6.05
C LYS A 281 -36.06 -33.72 -6.70
N GLU A 282 -36.08 -32.57 -6.08
CA GLU A 282 -35.20 -31.47 -6.45
C GLU A 282 -33.78 -31.85 -5.98
N PHE A 283 -32.93 -32.26 -6.93
CA PHE A 283 -31.55 -32.64 -6.64
C PHE A 283 -30.74 -31.39 -6.37
N ILE A 284 -30.02 -31.35 -5.28
CA ILE A 284 -28.92 -30.44 -5.06
C ILE A 284 -27.77 -30.91 -5.98
N THR A 285 -27.77 -30.44 -7.22
CA THR A 285 -26.78 -30.81 -8.25
C THR A 285 -25.50 -30.00 -8.15
N THR A 286 -25.44 -29.03 -7.26
CA THR A 286 -24.27 -28.15 -7.12
C THR A 286 -23.13 -28.88 -6.41
N PRO A 287 -21.95 -29.03 -7.03
CA PRO A 287 -20.81 -29.68 -6.42
C PRO A 287 -20.29 -28.88 -5.20
N ILE A 288 -20.08 -29.55 -4.08
CA ILE A 288 -19.48 -28.99 -2.87
C ILE A 288 -17.97 -29.14 -2.97
N SER A 289 -17.21 -28.04 -2.82
CA SER A 289 -15.75 -28.06 -2.89
C SER A 289 -15.10 -28.22 -1.51
N VAL A 290 -14.05 -29.03 -1.45
CA VAL A 290 -13.13 -29.22 -0.31
C VAL A 290 -11.73 -28.84 -0.78
N PHE A 291 -11.06 -27.90 -0.12
CA PHE A 291 -9.80 -27.33 -0.58
C PHE A 291 -8.58 -27.96 0.10
N PHE A 292 -7.44 -27.90 -0.63
CA PHE A 292 -6.16 -28.49 -0.23
C PHE A 292 -5.02 -27.49 -0.41
N ASN A 293 -4.03 -27.55 0.48
CA ASN A 293 -2.81 -26.78 0.32
C ASN A 293 -1.94 -27.31 -0.83
N ILE A 294 -1.02 -26.49 -1.33
CA ILE A 294 -0.10 -26.88 -2.40
C ILE A 294 0.69 -28.14 -2.02
N GLY A 295 0.70 -29.10 -2.93
CA GLY A 295 1.40 -30.38 -2.71
C GLY A 295 0.84 -31.27 -1.58
N LYS A 296 -0.29 -30.90 -0.95
CA LYS A 296 -0.88 -31.65 0.15
C LYS A 296 -2.15 -32.40 -0.30
N ILE A 297 -2.39 -33.50 0.41
CA ILE A 297 -3.56 -34.36 0.22
C ILE A 297 -4.51 -34.33 1.43
N ASN A 298 -4.09 -33.69 2.54
CA ASN A 298 -4.94 -33.49 3.70
C ASN A 298 -5.83 -32.25 3.48
N VAL A 299 -7.08 -32.33 3.92
CA VAL A 299 -8.04 -31.23 3.87
C VAL A 299 -7.45 -29.99 4.55
N ALA A 300 -7.45 -28.86 3.85
CA ALA A 300 -6.84 -27.63 4.36
C ALA A 300 -7.59 -27.05 5.54
N LEU A 301 -8.93 -27.12 5.51
CA LEU A 301 -9.79 -26.56 6.55
C LEU A 301 -10.91 -27.55 6.86
N LEU A 302 -10.98 -28.03 8.11
CA LEU A 302 -12.03 -28.96 8.55
C LEU A 302 -13.45 -28.39 8.44
N LYS A 303 -13.59 -27.07 8.39
CA LYS A 303 -14.88 -26.40 8.16
C LYS A 303 -15.48 -26.70 6.78
N ASP A 304 -14.67 -27.02 5.78
CA ASP A 304 -15.15 -27.37 4.43
C ASP A 304 -15.96 -28.69 4.48
N LEU A 305 -15.68 -29.56 5.45
CA LEU A 305 -16.39 -30.80 5.64
C LEU A 305 -17.81 -30.66 6.24
N VAL A 306 -18.20 -29.46 6.71
CA VAL A 306 -19.54 -29.22 7.27
C VAL A 306 -20.61 -29.43 6.20
N ASN A 307 -20.41 -28.85 5.01
CA ASN A 307 -21.33 -29.03 3.87
C ASN A 307 -21.29 -30.45 3.31
N VAL A 308 -20.09 -31.06 3.27
CA VAL A 308 -19.94 -32.49 2.88
C VAL A 308 -20.72 -33.38 3.81
N ARG A 309 -20.73 -33.10 5.12
CA ARG A 309 -21.52 -33.86 6.10
C ARG A 309 -23.03 -33.73 5.87
N ALA A 310 -23.51 -32.56 5.48
CA ALA A 310 -24.92 -32.37 5.12
C ALA A 310 -25.29 -33.20 3.89
N LEU A 311 -24.44 -33.16 2.85
CA LEU A 311 -24.62 -34.00 1.66
C LEU A 311 -24.56 -35.50 1.98
N ALA A 312 -23.65 -35.95 2.86
CA ALA A 312 -23.54 -37.33 3.28
C ALA A 312 -24.83 -37.80 3.99
N LYS A 313 -25.39 -36.99 4.91
CA LYS A 313 -26.67 -37.29 5.57
C LYS A 313 -27.79 -37.42 4.55
N TYR A 314 -27.87 -36.53 3.57
CA TYR A 314 -28.88 -36.60 2.52
C TYR A 314 -28.70 -37.88 1.66
N ALA A 315 -27.48 -38.19 1.25
CA ALA A 315 -27.17 -39.35 0.44
C ALA A 315 -27.55 -40.68 1.17
N ILE A 316 -27.27 -40.77 2.48
CA ILE A 316 -27.65 -41.92 3.33
C ILE A 316 -29.16 -42.05 3.36
N ALA A 317 -29.88 -40.95 3.66
CA ALA A 317 -31.33 -40.94 3.78
C ALA A 317 -32.06 -41.32 2.47
N ASN A 318 -31.49 -40.92 1.32
CA ASN A 318 -32.10 -41.13 0.00
C ASN A 318 -31.46 -42.29 -0.79
N LYS A 319 -30.47 -42.98 -0.20
CA LYS A 319 -29.71 -44.08 -0.85
C LYS A 319 -29.04 -43.64 -2.17
N SER A 320 -28.73 -42.35 -2.30
CA SER A 320 -28.14 -41.74 -3.51
C SER A 320 -26.67 -42.10 -3.68
N ASN A 321 -26.21 -42.10 -4.91
CA ASN A 321 -24.78 -42.24 -5.23
C ASN A 321 -24.08 -40.91 -5.10
N ILE A 322 -22.78 -40.93 -4.80
CA ILE A 322 -21.93 -39.75 -4.69
C ILE A 322 -20.77 -39.88 -5.68
N LEU A 323 -20.49 -38.80 -6.42
CA LEU A 323 -19.27 -38.66 -7.19
C LEU A 323 -18.33 -37.67 -6.48
N VAL A 324 -17.08 -38.11 -6.28
CA VAL A 324 -16.00 -37.28 -5.76
C VAL A 324 -14.97 -37.07 -6.84
N THR A 325 -14.78 -35.83 -7.31
CA THR A 325 -13.80 -35.51 -8.33
C THR A 325 -12.68 -34.69 -7.73
N GLY A 326 -11.43 -35.16 -7.82
CA GLY A 326 -10.26 -34.46 -7.37
C GLY A 326 -9.62 -33.64 -8.48
N TYR A 327 -9.02 -32.50 -8.10
CA TYR A 327 -8.35 -31.55 -9.00
C TYR A 327 -7.01 -31.11 -8.42
N ALA A 328 -6.08 -30.77 -9.27
CA ALA A 328 -4.85 -30.07 -8.94
C ALA A 328 -4.72 -28.84 -9.83
N ASP A 329 -4.01 -27.82 -9.38
CA ASP A 329 -3.73 -26.66 -10.24
C ASP A 329 -2.69 -27.03 -11.32
N SER A 330 -2.89 -26.55 -12.54
CA SER A 330 -1.95 -26.79 -13.66
C SER A 330 -0.74 -25.85 -13.63
N SER A 331 -0.77 -24.80 -12.77
CA SER A 331 0.30 -23.81 -12.68
C SER A 331 1.52 -24.34 -11.91
N THR A 332 1.36 -25.42 -11.16
CA THR A 332 2.41 -26.03 -10.36
C THR A 332 2.49 -27.54 -10.59
N GLY A 333 3.70 -28.10 -10.47
CA GLY A 333 3.94 -29.52 -10.66
C GLY A 333 3.98 -29.97 -12.13
N THR A 334 4.17 -31.27 -12.33
CA THR A 334 4.11 -31.91 -13.65
C THR A 334 2.74 -32.56 -13.86
N PRO A 335 2.32 -32.87 -15.10
CA PRO A 335 1.06 -33.57 -15.36
C PRO A 335 0.91 -34.87 -14.55
N ALA A 336 1.98 -35.66 -14.43
CA ALA A 336 2.00 -36.90 -13.69
C ALA A 336 1.82 -36.68 -12.16
N ILE A 337 2.45 -35.64 -11.62
CA ILE A 337 2.28 -35.25 -10.21
C ILE A 337 0.85 -34.77 -9.95
N ASN A 338 0.32 -33.92 -10.82
CA ASN A 338 -1.03 -33.38 -10.70
C ASN A 338 -2.10 -34.44 -10.84
N GLN A 339 -1.91 -35.40 -11.72
CA GLN A 339 -2.78 -36.54 -11.83
C GLN A 339 -2.83 -37.34 -10.51
N ARG A 340 -1.67 -37.66 -9.95
CA ARG A 340 -1.56 -38.39 -8.68
C ARG A 340 -2.17 -37.59 -7.52
N LEU A 341 -1.91 -36.29 -7.46
CA LEU A 341 -2.47 -35.42 -6.40
C LEU A 341 -3.99 -35.37 -6.49
N SER A 342 -4.56 -35.27 -7.68
CA SER A 342 -6.01 -35.24 -7.86
C SER A 342 -6.66 -36.57 -7.42
N GLU A 343 -6.07 -37.71 -7.77
CA GLU A 343 -6.52 -39.02 -7.29
C GLU A 343 -6.48 -39.13 -5.76
N GLN A 344 -5.37 -38.76 -5.16
CA GLN A 344 -5.20 -38.82 -3.71
C GLN A 344 -6.17 -37.90 -2.96
N ARG A 345 -6.46 -36.70 -3.49
CA ARG A 345 -7.44 -35.77 -2.93
C ARG A 345 -8.85 -36.31 -2.99
N ALA A 346 -9.24 -36.91 -4.12
CA ALA A 346 -10.52 -37.57 -4.25
C ALA A 346 -10.65 -38.72 -3.23
N ASN A 347 -9.60 -39.51 -3.06
CA ASN A 347 -9.59 -40.62 -2.09
C ASN A 347 -9.64 -40.10 -0.65
N THR A 348 -8.97 -39.01 -0.29
CA THR A 348 -9.06 -38.39 1.03
C THR A 348 -10.53 -38.02 1.37
N VAL A 349 -11.23 -37.40 0.42
CA VAL A 349 -12.63 -37.01 0.64
C VAL A 349 -13.56 -38.22 0.68
N LEU A 350 -13.28 -39.26 -0.11
CA LEU A 350 -13.99 -40.54 -0.04
C LEU A 350 -13.87 -41.14 1.37
N GLU A 351 -12.66 -41.19 1.93
CA GLU A 351 -12.46 -41.70 3.31
C GLU A 351 -13.22 -40.88 4.36
N GLU A 352 -13.28 -39.58 4.22
CA GLU A 352 -14.08 -38.72 5.10
C GLU A 352 -15.58 -39.01 4.96
N LEU A 353 -16.11 -39.25 3.76
CA LEU A 353 -17.49 -39.63 3.53
C LEU A 353 -17.81 -41.01 4.17
N VAL A 354 -16.89 -41.98 4.07
CA VAL A 354 -17.01 -43.27 4.72
C VAL A 354 -17.05 -43.14 6.25
N LYS A 355 -16.18 -42.30 6.84
CA LYS A 355 -16.21 -41.97 8.28
C LYS A 355 -17.53 -41.30 8.68
N MET A 356 -18.20 -40.59 7.78
CA MET A 356 -19.52 -40.00 8.02
C MET A 356 -20.68 -41.00 7.87
N GLY A 357 -20.38 -42.27 7.52
CA GLY A 357 -21.36 -43.38 7.45
C GLY A 357 -21.91 -43.63 6.05
N VAL A 358 -21.34 -43.04 5.00
CA VAL A 358 -21.74 -43.35 3.61
C VAL A 358 -21.15 -44.70 3.19
N ASP A 359 -22.00 -45.57 2.63
CA ASP A 359 -21.53 -46.84 2.08
C ASP A 359 -20.53 -46.63 0.95
N ARG A 360 -19.33 -47.23 1.04
CA ARG A 360 -18.27 -47.10 0.05
C ARG A 360 -18.73 -47.50 -1.36
N SER A 361 -19.64 -48.47 -1.48
CA SER A 361 -20.18 -48.89 -2.78
C SER A 361 -21.01 -47.82 -3.49
N LYS A 362 -21.45 -46.80 -2.76
CA LYS A 362 -22.22 -45.66 -3.24
C LYS A 362 -21.33 -44.46 -3.64
N ILE A 363 -20.01 -44.55 -3.42
CA ILE A 363 -19.09 -43.47 -3.72
C ILE A 363 -18.21 -43.86 -4.92
N ARG A 364 -18.24 -43.03 -5.97
CA ARG A 364 -17.33 -43.11 -7.12
C ARG A 364 -16.31 -41.98 -7.04
N THR A 365 -15.08 -42.27 -7.40
CA THR A 365 -14.04 -41.26 -7.48
C THR A 365 -13.62 -41.02 -8.94
N ALA A 366 -13.27 -39.77 -9.25
CA ALA A 366 -12.66 -39.37 -10.51
C ALA A 366 -11.49 -38.44 -10.21
N ALA A 367 -10.53 -38.38 -11.13
CA ALA A 367 -9.37 -37.50 -11.04
C ALA A 367 -9.23 -36.70 -12.34
N SER A 368 -9.24 -35.38 -12.24
CA SER A 368 -9.14 -34.47 -13.38
C SER A 368 -7.71 -33.97 -13.64
N GLY A 369 -6.74 -34.38 -12.82
CA GLY A 369 -5.36 -33.94 -12.97
C GLY A 369 -5.17 -32.46 -12.70
N GLY A 370 -4.22 -31.85 -13.42
CA GLY A 370 -3.96 -30.42 -13.38
C GLY A 370 -4.96 -29.66 -14.25
N VAL A 371 -5.68 -28.71 -13.66
CA VAL A 371 -6.70 -27.90 -14.33
C VAL A 371 -6.47 -26.41 -14.07
N GLN A 372 -7.06 -25.58 -14.92
CA GLN A 372 -7.16 -24.13 -14.76
C GLN A 372 -8.61 -23.74 -15.07
N ILE A 373 -9.51 -24.05 -14.13
CA ILE A 373 -10.95 -23.82 -14.28
C ILE A 373 -11.37 -22.54 -13.58
N LEU A 374 -10.75 -22.24 -12.45
CA LEU A 374 -11.05 -21.08 -11.65
C LEU A 374 -9.99 -19.98 -11.81
N GLU A 375 -10.35 -18.75 -11.47
CA GLU A 375 -9.53 -17.56 -11.67
C GLU A 375 -8.18 -17.64 -10.93
N TYR A 376 -8.16 -18.27 -9.75
CA TYR A 376 -6.95 -18.42 -8.95
C TYR A 376 -6.53 -19.88 -8.85
N PRO A 377 -5.23 -20.21 -9.09
CA PRO A 377 -4.73 -21.59 -9.02
C PRO A 377 -5.03 -22.29 -7.69
N ASP A 378 -5.11 -21.52 -6.59
CA ASP A 378 -5.42 -22.04 -5.25
C ASP A 378 -6.81 -22.69 -5.19
N TYR A 379 -7.75 -22.20 -5.98
CA TYR A 379 -9.11 -22.69 -6.01
C TYR A 379 -9.24 -23.99 -6.83
N ASP A 380 -8.26 -24.30 -7.67
CA ASP A 380 -8.19 -25.56 -8.41
C ASP A 380 -7.55 -26.68 -7.60
N ARG A 381 -6.95 -26.37 -6.42
CA ARG A 381 -6.47 -27.36 -5.46
C ARG A 381 -7.62 -27.86 -4.57
N ARG A 382 -8.57 -28.60 -5.17
CA ARG A 382 -9.80 -29.03 -4.49
C ARG A 382 -10.21 -30.45 -4.86
N ALA A 383 -11.18 -30.95 -4.12
CA ALA A 383 -12.04 -32.07 -4.57
C ALA A 383 -13.50 -31.61 -4.47
N THR A 384 -14.31 -31.98 -5.45
CA THR A 384 -15.75 -31.70 -5.44
C THR A 384 -16.52 -32.95 -5.10
N VAL A 385 -17.61 -32.79 -4.34
CA VAL A 385 -18.54 -33.83 -3.95
C VAL A 385 -19.92 -33.48 -4.47
N GLN A 386 -20.51 -34.38 -5.24
CA GLN A 386 -21.87 -34.17 -5.77
C GLN A 386 -22.70 -35.47 -5.73
N ILE A 387 -23.98 -35.32 -5.63
CA ILE A 387 -24.90 -36.47 -5.76
C ILE A 387 -25.11 -36.76 -7.23
N VAL A 388 -25.03 -38.03 -7.60
CA VAL A 388 -25.29 -38.52 -8.94
C VAL A 388 -26.29 -39.65 -8.87
N ASP A 389 -27.19 -39.73 -9.84
CA ASP A 389 -28.19 -40.81 -9.95
C ASP A 389 -27.59 -42.09 -10.50
#